data_1bdbfa41ab5571820214bf6c49bb829e
#
_entry.id   1bdbfa41ab5571820214bf6c49bb829e
#
_cell.length_a   1.000
_cell.length_b   1.000
_cell.length_c   1.000
_cell.angle_alpha   90.00
_cell.angle_beta   90.00
_cell.angle_gamma   90.00
#
_symmetry.space_group_name_H-M   'P 1'
#
loop_
_entity.id
_entity.type
_entity.pdbx_description
1 polymer ?
#
loop_
_entity_poly.entity_id
_entity_poly.type
_entity_poly.pdbx_seq_one_letter_code
_entity_poly.pdbx_strand_id
1 'polypeptide(L)'
;NSKQFKNVKHNPIGVSTYSFWQFNGRETPIEYCIDKASEFGFDGIELLLIQMESEENSYLQKLKKRAFDSGLDIMGLSTHQSFVSPDPSKRKENIELTKHQIEIAYSLGIPTIRINTGRWGTTKPVGNKSEFDVLMDNKGVESVIKGYTEEEGFKWVIDSIEKCIPTAEKCGVVLGLENHWGLGLTSKGVMKIVNAINSPWLSVTLDTGNFFENREEQLAELAPHTCLIQAKTYFGGAKWPAFNQINIDYNAIGELMRKNNYK
;
A
#
# COMPACT_ATOMS: atom_id res chain seq x y z
N ASN A 1 -45.01 13.81 -7.78
CA ASN A 1 -43.62 13.96 -8.27
C ASN A 1 -42.64 13.59 -7.16
N SER A 2 -42.43 12.28 -6.96
CA SER A 2 -41.37 11.77 -6.10
C SER A 2 -40.03 11.99 -6.82
N LYS A 3 -39.23 12.96 -6.38
CA LYS A 3 -37.84 13.04 -6.76
C LYS A 3 -37.15 11.76 -6.25
N GLN A 4 -36.88 10.83 -7.14
CA GLN A 4 -35.95 9.75 -6.88
C GLN A 4 -34.59 10.39 -6.57
N PHE A 5 -34.21 10.43 -5.30
CA PHE A 5 -32.84 10.68 -4.92
C PHE A 5 -32.03 9.46 -5.42
N LYS A 6 -31.34 9.62 -6.56
CA LYS A 6 -30.27 8.71 -6.92
C LYS A 6 -29.22 8.86 -5.81
N ASN A 7 -29.18 7.92 -4.89
CA ASN A 7 -28.04 7.76 -4.00
C ASN A 7 -26.82 7.40 -4.88
N VAL A 8 -26.14 8.41 -5.37
CA VAL A 8 -24.82 8.23 -5.97
C VAL A 8 -23.89 8.02 -4.77
N LYS A 9 -23.65 6.75 -4.40
CA LYS A 9 -22.55 6.43 -3.49
C LYS A 9 -21.28 6.97 -4.13
N HIS A 10 -20.63 7.93 -3.51
CA HIS A 10 -19.27 8.30 -3.84
C HIS A 10 -18.31 7.35 -3.13
N ASN A 11 -17.16 7.10 -3.71
CA ASN A 11 -16.11 6.36 -3.02
C ASN A 11 -15.57 7.22 -1.88
N PRO A 12 -15.41 6.67 -0.68
CA PRO A 12 -14.86 7.43 0.45
C PRO A 12 -13.42 7.85 0.15
N ILE A 13 -13.07 9.06 0.54
CA ILE A 13 -11.74 9.63 0.38
C ILE A 13 -11.10 9.76 1.75
N GLY A 14 -10.00 9.05 1.95
CA GLY A 14 -9.19 9.14 3.16
C GLY A 14 -7.84 9.80 2.91
N VAL A 15 -7.19 10.15 4.01
CA VAL A 15 -5.80 10.59 3.99
C VAL A 15 -4.92 9.58 4.71
N SER A 16 -3.77 9.26 4.13
CA SER A 16 -2.77 8.43 4.82
C SER A 16 -2.01 9.25 5.85
N THR A 17 -1.73 8.68 7.02
CA THR A 17 -0.86 9.31 8.03
C THR A 17 0.54 9.56 7.48
N TYR A 18 0.93 8.84 6.42
CA TYR A 18 2.13 9.11 5.64
C TYR A 18 2.21 10.55 5.12
N SER A 19 1.07 11.18 4.80
CA SER A 19 1.01 12.56 4.33
C SER A 19 1.38 13.60 5.39
N PHE A 20 1.33 13.23 6.67
CA PHE A 20 1.71 14.06 7.81
C PHE A 20 3.10 13.73 8.36
N TRP A 21 3.65 12.60 7.96
CA TRP A 21 4.92 12.11 8.47
C TRP A 21 6.06 12.48 7.52
N GLN A 22 7.06 13.15 8.04
CA GLN A 22 8.20 13.63 7.26
C GLN A 22 9.47 12.77 7.45
N PHE A 23 9.30 11.49 7.78
CA PHE A 23 10.39 10.55 8.03
C PHE A 23 11.29 10.92 9.23
N ASN A 24 10.78 11.73 10.14
CA ASN A 24 11.48 12.21 11.32
C ASN A 24 11.19 11.37 12.57
N GLY A 25 11.10 10.06 12.42
CA GLY A 25 10.73 9.17 13.52
C GLY A 25 9.24 9.28 13.88
N ARG A 26 8.92 9.32 15.18
CA ARG A 26 7.53 9.36 15.69
C ARG A 26 7.11 10.76 16.16
N GLU A 27 7.64 11.81 15.54
CA GLU A 27 7.35 13.19 15.94
C GLU A 27 5.90 13.62 15.65
N THR A 28 5.24 12.98 14.69
CA THR A 28 3.83 13.24 14.36
C THR A 28 2.98 12.07 14.83
N PRO A 29 2.27 12.19 15.99
CA PRO A 29 1.42 11.13 16.51
C PRO A 29 0.24 10.81 15.58
N ILE A 30 -0.17 9.54 15.53
CA ILE A 30 -1.34 9.11 14.73
C ILE A 30 -2.61 9.82 15.21
N GLU A 31 -2.74 10.08 16.50
CA GLU A 31 -3.85 10.82 17.09
C GLU A 31 -4.00 12.23 16.48
N TYR A 32 -2.88 12.93 16.28
CA TYR A 32 -2.88 14.22 15.59
C TYR A 32 -3.36 14.09 14.14
N CYS A 33 -2.90 13.03 13.43
CA CYS A 33 -3.32 12.78 12.06
C CYS A 33 -4.83 12.51 11.96
N ILE A 34 -5.40 11.76 12.91
CA ILE A 34 -6.84 11.49 13.00
C ILE A 34 -7.61 12.81 13.16
N ASP A 35 -7.20 13.67 14.10
CA ASP A 35 -7.86 14.96 14.33
C ASP A 35 -7.83 15.85 13.08
N LYS A 36 -6.68 15.91 12.42
CA LYS A 36 -6.51 16.70 11.20
C LYS A 36 -7.27 16.14 10.00
N ALA A 37 -7.36 14.82 9.87
CA ALA A 37 -8.18 14.20 8.84
C ALA A 37 -9.65 14.59 8.98
N SER A 38 -10.18 14.57 10.21
CA SER A 38 -11.54 15.02 10.51
C SER A 38 -11.72 16.52 10.26
N GLU A 39 -10.78 17.36 10.73
CA GLU A 39 -10.82 18.83 10.51
C GLU A 39 -10.85 19.18 9.02
N PHE A 40 -10.12 18.42 8.18
CA PHE A 40 -10.05 18.66 6.74
C PHE A 40 -11.22 18.05 5.96
N GLY A 41 -12.12 17.32 6.64
CA GLY A 41 -13.34 16.76 6.05
C GLY A 41 -13.10 15.51 5.22
N PHE A 42 -12.08 14.70 5.53
CA PHE A 42 -11.91 13.38 4.94
C PHE A 42 -12.95 12.39 5.49
N ASP A 43 -13.29 11.39 4.67
CA ASP A 43 -14.19 10.30 5.10
C ASP A 43 -13.46 9.27 5.97
N GLY A 44 -12.14 9.18 5.85
CA GLY A 44 -11.36 8.21 6.61
C GLY A 44 -9.87 8.48 6.65
N ILE A 45 -9.16 7.53 7.25
CA ILE A 45 -7.72 7.60 7.44
C ILE A 45 -7.08 6.22 7.19
N GLU A 46 -5.93 6.22 6.50
CA GLU A 46 -5.04 5.08 6.42
C GLU A 46 -3.92 5.26 7.44
N LEU A 47 -3.66 4.24 8.25
CA LEU A 47 -2.59 4.28 9.25
C LEU A 47 -1.30 3.68 8.70
N LEU A 48 -0.18 4.33 8.98
CA LEU A 48 1.15 3.81 8.70
C LEU A 48 1.69 3.12 9.96
N LEU A 49 1.86 1.80 9.90
CA LEU A 49 2.19 1.00 11.08
C LEU A 49 3.49 1.45 11.77
N ILE A 50 4.54 1.77 11.01
CA ILE A 50 5.83 2.19 11.59
C ILE A 50 5.76 3.54 12.33
N GLN A 51 4.68 4.30 12.15
CA GLN A 51 4.44 5.57 12.84
C GLN A 51 3.73 5.35 14.19
N MET A 52 3.15 4.17 14.40
CA MET A 52 2.44 3.86 15.66
C MET A 52 3.40 3.78 16.84
N GLU A 53 3.00 4.34 17.98
CA GLU A 53 3.80 4.32 19.21
C GLU A 53 3.81 2.93 19.87
N SER A 54 2.73 2.17 19.69
CA SER A 54 2.55 0.87 20.32
C SER A 54 1.62 -0.01 19.49
N GLU A 55 1.79 -1.31 19.59
CA GLU A 55 0.89 -2.32 19.01
C GLU A 55 0.02 -2.99 20.09
N GLU A 56 0.13 -2.52 21.35
CA GLU A 56 -0.68 -3.02 22.44
C GLU A 56 -2.16 -2.76 22.22
N ASN A 57 -3.02 -3.75 22.52
CA ASN A 57 -4.45 -3.65 22.29
C ASN A 57 -5.08 -2.40 22.93
N SER A 58 -4.61 -1.99 24.10
CA SER A 58 -5.09 -0.78 24.78
C SER A 58 -4.86 0.49 23.95
N TYR A 59 -3.75 0.58 23.25
CA TYR A 59 -3.44 1.69 22.35
C TYR A 59 -4.27 1.58 21.05
N LEU A 60 -4.36 0.39 20.45
CA LEU A 60 -5.17 0.17 19.25
C LEU A 60 -6.63 0.57 19.47
N GLN A 61 -7.23 0.19 20.62
CA GLN A 61 -8.61 0.55 20.93
C GLN A 61 -8.79 2.05 21.17
N LYS A 62 -7.78 2.76 21.70
CA LYS A 62 -7.81 4.23 21.80
C LYS A 62 -7.83 4.89 20.43
N LEU A 63 -7.00 4.44 19.49
CA LEU A 63 -6.99 4.95 18.12
C LEU A 63 -8.32 4.70 17.42
N LYS A 64 -8.83 3.47 17.54
CA LYS A 64 -10.15 3.09 16.98
C LYS A 64 -11.28 3.97 17.52
N LYS A 65 -11.30 4.15 18.84
CA LYS A 65 -12.30 5.04 19.47
C LYS A 65 -12.15 6.48 19.01
N ARG A 66 -10.93 7.00 18.91
CA ARG A 66 -10.68 8.37 18.46
C ARG A 66 -11.15 8.59 17.02
N ALA A 67 -10.88 7.68 16.11
CA ALA A 67 -11.38 7.75 14.75
C ALA A 67 -12.90 7.73 14.70
N PHE A 68 -13.54 6.81 15.45
CA PHE A 68 -14.99 6.74 15.57
C PHE A 68 -15.62 8.03 16.11
N ASP A 69 -15.08 8.59 17.22
CA ASP A 69 -15.56 9.84 17.81
C ASP A 69 -15.39 11.04 16.84
N SER A 70 -14.41 10.95 15.94
CA SER A 70 -14.12 11.97 14.91
C SER A 70 -14.91 11.77 13.61
N GLY A 71 -15.75 10.72 13.53
CA GLY A 71 -16.54 10.39 12.35
C GLY A 71 -15.73 9.86 11.17
N LEU A 72 -14.56 9.25 11.43
CA LEU A 72 -13.67 8.71 10.43
C LEU A 72 -13.68 7.18 10.41
N ASP A 73 -13.67 6.60 9.20
CA ASP A 73 -13.34 5.19 9.01
C ASP A 73 -11.81 5.00 9.02
N ILE A 74 -11.29 3.96 9.69
CA ILE A 74 -9.91 3.53 9.50
C ILE A 74 -9.92 2.57 8.31
N MET A 75 -9.58 3.07 7.12
CA MET A 75 -9.83 2.37 5.87
C MET A 75 -8.66 1.53 5.36
N GLY A 76 -7.49 1.65 5.97
CA GLY A 76 -6.31 0.89 5.58
C GLY A 76 -5.20 0.92 6.62
N LEU A 77 -4.33 -0.09 6.56
CA LEU A 77 -3.07 -0.14 7.30
C LEU A 77 -1.92 -0.35 6.32
N SER A 78 -1.03 0.63 6.23
CA SER A 78 0.17 0.52 5.41
C SER A 78 1.29 -0.17 6.18
N THR A 79 1.76 -1.30 5.61
CA THR A 79 2.83 -2.13 6.18
C THR A 79 3.96 -2.32 5.18
N HIS A 80 5.12 -2.79 5.64
CA HIS A 80 6.29 -2.98 4.81
C HIS A 80 6.84 -4.40 5.00
N GLN A 81 6.87 -5.17 3.92
CA GLN A 81 7.41 -6.52 3.88
C GLN A 81 8.72 -6.59 3.09
N SER A 82 9.49 -7.63 3.35
CA SER A 82 10.72 -7.94 2.62
C SER A 82 10.79 -9.45 2.33
N PHE A 83 9.89 -9.93 1.46
CA PHE A 83 9.82 -11.35 1.08
C PHE A 83 10.90 -11.73 0.06
N VAL A 84 11.43 -10.76 -0.69
CA VAL A 84 12.53 -10.98 -1.64
C VAL A 84 13.83 -11.19 -0.87
N SER A 85 14.08 -12.43 -0.46
CA SER A 85 15.29 -12.83 0.26
C SER A 85 15.64 -14.28 -0.03
N PRO A 86 16.91 -14.59 -0.34
CA PRO A 86 17.38 -15.98 -0.46
C PRO A 86 17.39 -16.71 0.89
N ASP A 87 17.45 -15.97 2.00
CA ASP A 87 17.45 -16.52 3.34
C ASP A 87 16.04 -16.95 3.80
N PRO A 88 15.79 -18.25 3.98
CA PRO A 88 14.48 -18.75 4.41
C PRO A 88 14.09 -18.28 5.81
N SER A 89 15.05 -17.97 6.68
CA SER A 89 14.77 -17.48 8.05
C SER A 89 14.19 -16.07 7.97
N LYS A 90 14.77 -15.19 7.14
CA LYS A 90 14.23 -13.84 6.93
C LYS A 90 12.84 -13.87 6.31
N ARG A 91 12.59 -14.77 5.35
CA ARG A 91 11.23 -14.93 4.80
C ARG A 91 10.25 -15.39 5.88
N LYS A 92 10.63 -16.33 6.74
CA LYS A 92 9.79 -16.79 7.85
C LYS A 92 9.47 -15.67 8.82
N GLU A 93 10.45 -14.86 9.21
CA GLU A 93 10.25 -13.68 10.06
C GLU A 93 9.25 -12.70 9.43
N ASN A 94 9.39 -12.40 8.14
CA ASN A 94 8.47 -11.52 7.42
C ASN A 94 7.05 -12.11 7.30
N ILE A 95 6.90 -13.41 7.17
CA ILE A 95 5.60 -14.09 7.16
C ILE A 95 4.92 -13.92 8.53
N GLU A 96 5.62 -14.21 9.63
CA GLU A 96 5.05 -14.08 10.97
C GLU A 96 4.74 -12.62 11.31
N LEU A 97 5.61 -11.69 10.92
CA LEU A 97 5.35 -10.26 11.04
C LEU A 97 4.07 -9.87 10.28
N THR A 98 3.90 -10.34 9.04
CA THR A 98 2.72 -10.02 8.23
C THR A 98 1.44 -10.58 8.84
N LYS A 99 1.47 -11.81 9.38
CA LYS A 99 0.32 -12.38 10.11
C LYS A 99 -0.04 -11.53 11.32
N HIS A 100 0.94 -11.09 12.09
CA HIS A 100 0.71 -10.18 13.22
C HIS A 100 0.09 -8.84 12.77
N GLN A 101 0.57 -8.28 11.67
CA GLN A 101 0.03 -7.05 11.08
C GLN A 101 -1.43 -7.21 10.62
N ILE A 102 -1.81 -8.39 10.11
CA ILE A 102 -3.20 -8.72 9.80
C ILE A 102 -4.06 -8.74 11.08
N GLU A 103 -3.55 -9.28 12.18
CA GLU A 103 -4.24 -9.31 13.47
C GLU A 103 -4.39 -7.89 14.07
N ILE A 104 -3.41 -7.01 13.89
CA ILE A 104 -3.52 -5.59 14.24
C ILE A 104 -4.64 -4.92 13.44
N ALA A 105 -4.69 -5.14 12.12
CA ALA A 105 -5.74 -4.60 11.27
C ALA A 105 -7.14 -5.09 11.73
N TYR A 106 -7.27 -6.38 12.03
CA TYR A 106 -8.49 -6.96 12.59
C TYR A 106 -8.90 -6.26 13.91
N SER A 107 -7.96 -6.05 14.82
CA SER A 107 -8.22 -5.39 16.12
C SER A 107 -8.67 -3.94 15.96
N LEU A 108 -8.15 -3.25 14.96
CA LEU A 108 -8.55 -1.89 14.59
C LEU A 108 -9.87 -1.84 13.78
N GLY A 109 -10.34 -2.98 13.25
CA GLY A 109 -11.50 -3.04 12.35
C GLY A 109 -11.18 -2.58 10.93
N ILE A 110 -9.93 -2.67 10.51
CA ILE A 110 -9.45 -2.26 9.19
C ILE A 110 -9.71 -3.38 8.18
N PRO A 111 -10.35 -3.10 7.04
CA PRO A 111 -10.73 -4.14 6.07
C PRO A 111 -9.58 -4.60 5.18
N THR A 112 -8.51 -3.80 5.04
CA THR A 112 -7.39 -4.11 4.15
C THR A 112 -6.06 -3.62 4.69
N ILE A 113 -5.00 -4.38 4.42
CA ILE A 113 -3.63 -3.94 4.64
C ILE A 113 -2.88 -3.84 3.32
N ARG A 114 -2.07 -2.81 3.16
CA ARG A 114 -1.15 -2.69 2.05
C ARG A 114 0.10 -3.50 2.34
N ILE A 115 0.45 -4.41 1.44
CA ILE A 115 1.68 -5.21 1.48
C ILE A 115 2.53 -4.98 0.24
N ASN A 116 3.83 -5.26 0.33
CA ASN A 116 4.77 -5.23 -0.82
C ASN A 116 5.61 -6.49 -0.92
N THR A 117 6.27 -6.64 -2.07
CA THR A 117 7.20 -7.77 -2.31
C THR A 117 8.49 -7.65 -1.50
N GLY A 118 8.89 -6.43 -1.18
CA GLY A 118 10.26 -6.10 -0.82
C GLY A 118 11.13 -5.86 -2.06
N ARG A 119 12.38 -5.48 -1.82
CA ARG A 119 13.38 -5.16 -2.85
C ARG A 119 14.50 -6.18 -2.86
N TRP A 120 15.26 -6.23 -3.97
CA TRP A 120 16.50 -7.01 -4.04
C TRP A 120 17.58 -6.50 -3.09
N GLY A 121 17.58 -5.19 -2.78
CA GLY A 121 18.56 -4.56 -1.88
C GLY A 121 19.98 -4.55 -2.44
N THR A 122 20.11 -4.59 -3.75
CA THR A 122 21.40 -4.62 -4.44
C THR A 122 21.90 -3.24 -4.86
N THR A 123 21.04 -2.23 -4.81
CA THR A 123 21.41 -0.83 -5.05
C THR A 123 22.39 -0.36 -3.99
N LYS A 124 23.44 0.36 -4.38
CA LYS A 124 24.44 0.92 -3.47
C LYS A 124 24.57 2.43 -3.70
N PRO A 125 24.91 3.19 -2.67
CA PRO A 125 25.27 4.60 -2.83
C PRO A 125 26.42 4.78 -3.84
N VAL A 126 26.37 5.87 -4.64
CA VAL A 126 27.42 6.17 -5.63
C VAL A 126 27.82 7.64 -5.49
N GLY A 127 29.09 7.89 -5.17
CA GLY A 127 29.60 9.24 -4.91
C GLY A 127 28.80 9.91 -3.76
N ASN A 128 28.21 11.06 -4.04
CA ASN A 128 27.37 11.80 -3.08
C ASN A 128 25.88 11.43 -3.13
N LYS A 129 25.50 10.47 -4.00
CA LYS A 129 24.11 10.01 -4.10
C LYS A 129 23.84 8.92 -3.08
N SER A 130 22.75 9.08 -2.34
CA SER A 130 22.23 8.02 -1.46
C SER A 130 21.77 6.79 -2.26
N GLU A 131 21.58 5.68 -1.59
CA GLU A 131 20.94 4.48 -2.19
C GLU A 131 19.62 4.83 -2.87
N PHE A 132 18.82 5.66 -2.19
CA PHE A 132 17.53 6.11 -2.70
C PHE A 132 17.69 6.94 -4.00
N ASP A 133 18.63 7.88 -4.06
CA ASP A 133 18.86 8.67 -5.26
C ASP A 133 19.28 7.78 -6.45
N VAL A 134 20.16 6.79 -6.21
CA VAL A 134 20.59 5.84 -7.24
C VAL A 134 19.42 4.99 -7.71
N LEU A 135 18.59 4.52 -6.81
CA LEU A 135 17.38 3.75 -7.13
C LEU A 135 16.42 4.55 -8.00
N MET A 136 16.22 5.84 -7.66
CA MET A 136 15.36 6.73 -8.43
C MET A 136 15.91 7.02 -9.81
N ASP A 137 17.21 7.26 -9.93
CA ASP A 137 17.88 7.44 -11.23
C ASP A 137 17.71 6.20 -12.14
N ASN A 138 17.67 5.02 -11.54
CA ASN A 138 17.43 3.75 -12.23
C ASN A 138 15.94 3.39 -12.34
N LYS A 139 15.01 4.33 -12.13
CA LYS A 139 13.56 4.12 -12.21
C LYS A 139 13.08 2.94 -11.36
N GLY A 140 13.66 2.77 -10.18
CA GLY A 140 13.30 1.69 -9.25
C GLY A 140 13.88 0.31 -9.60
N VAL A 141 14.60 0.18 -10.71
CA VAL A 141 15.17 -1.11 -11.15
C VAL A 141 16.40 -1.45 -10.32
N GLU A 142 16.46 -2.66 -9.80
CA GLU A 142 17.60 -3.25 -9.10
C GLU A 142 18.05 -4.53 -9.79
N SER A 143 19.34 -4.80 -9.72
CA SER A 143 19.87 -6.09 -10.17
C SER A 143 19.40 -7.22 -9.24
N VAL A 144 19.14 -8.39 -9.82
CA VAL A 144 18.89 -9.60 -9.05
C VAL A 144 20.12 -9.93 -8.18
N ILE A 145 19.91 -10.46 -6.99
CA ILE A 145 20.99 -10.90 -6.10
C ILE A 145 21.85 -11.93 -6.82
N LYS A 146 23.18 -11.74 -6.78
CA LYS A 146 24.15 -12.63 -7.45
C LYS A 146 23.92 -14.10 -7.03
N GLY A 147 23.82 -14.97 -8.03
CA GLY A 147 23.63 -16.41 -7.83
C GLY A 147 22.16 -16.87 -7.79
N TYR A 148 21.23 -15.95 -7.95
CA TYR A 148 19.78 -16.24 -8.00
C TYR A 148 19.16 -15.68 -9.28
N THR A 149 17.92 -16.06 -9.53
CA THR A 149 17.12 -15.64 -10.67
C THR A 149 15.91 -14.83 -10.21
N GLU A 150 15.35 -14.05 -11.12
CA GLU A 150 14.10 -13.32 -10.85
C GLU A 150 12.93 -14.29 -10.55
N GLU A 151 12.92 -15.45 -11.21
CA GLU A 151 11.89 -16.48 -11.00
C GLU A 151 11.94 -17.05 -9.58
N GLU A 152 13.13 -17.26 -9.02
CA GLU A 152 13.28 -17.64 -7.62
C GLU A 152 12.75 -16.54 -6.69
N GLY A 153 12.98 -15.27 -7.02
CA GLY A 153 12.41 -14.14 -6.28
C GLY A 153 10.88 -14.15 -6.28
N PHE A 154 10.26 -14.38 -7.43
CA PHE A 154 8.80 -14.55 -7.52
C PHE A 154 8.32 -15.72 -6.69
N LYS A 155 9.00 -16.85 -6.76
CA LYS A 155 8.64 -18.02 -5.93
C LYS A 155 8.71 -17.68 -4.43
N TRP A 156 9.74 -16.99 -3.96
CA TRP A 156 9.84 -16.61 -2.55
C TRP A 156 8.68 -15.73 -2.09
N VAL A 157 8.29 -14.76 -2.91
CA VAL A 157 7.17 -13.86 -2.61
C VAL A 157 5.85 -14.61 -2.60
N ILE A 158 5.57 -15.42 -3.63
CA ILE A 158 4.34 -16.22 -3.75
C ILE A 158 4.22 -17.16 -2.55
N ASP A 159 5.23 -17.98 -2.28
CA ASP A 159 5.26 -18.94 -1.15
C ASP A 159 5.08 -18.22 0.21
N SER A 160 5.53 -16.97 0.32
CA SER A 160 5.42 -16.19 1.56
C SER A 160 4.01 -15.62 1.75
N ILE A 161 3.44 -15.01 0.72
CA ILE A 161 2.09 -14.44 0.77
C ILE A 161 1.06 -15.55 0.95
N GLU A 162 1.19 -16.69 0.26
CA GLU A 162 0.30 -17.84 0.42
C GLU A 162 0.19 -18.28 1.89
N LYS A 163 1.28 -18.25 2.65
CA LYS A 163 1.29 -18.59 4.08
C LYS A 163 0.60 -17.54 4.96
N CYS A 164 0.34 -16.35 4.45
CA CYS A 164 -0.41 -15.30 5.15
C CYS A 164 -1.92 -15.38 4.87
N ILE A 165 -2.33 -15.98 3.75
CA ILE A 165 -3.73 -16.04 3.30
C ILE A 165 -4.68 -16.65 4.38
N PRO A 166 -4.36 -17.78 5.06
CA PRO A 166 -5.26 -18.34 6.07
C PRO A 166 -5.51 -17.38 7.24
N THR A 167 -4.52 -16.56 7.61
CA THR A 167 -4.69 -15.53 8.65
C THR A 167 -5.55 -14.38 8.15
N ALA A 168 -5.34 -13.94 6.90
CA ALA A 168 -6.15 -12.92 6.24
C ALA A 168 -7.64 -13.32 6.20
N GLU A 169 -7.92 -14.55 5.74
CA GLU A 169 -9.26 -15.12 5.72
C GLU A 169 -9.90 -15.19 7.11
N LYS A 170 -9.18 -15.72 8.09
CA LYS A 170 -9.65 -15.82 9.48
C LYS A 170 -10.01 -14.46 10.08
N CYS A 171 -9.23 -13.44 9.76
CA CYS A 171 -9.41 -12.08 10.27
C CYS A 171 -10.38 -11.24 9.41
N GLY A 172 -10.78 -11.69 8.22
CA GLY A 172 -11.58 -10.92 7.29
C GLY A 172 -10.85 -9.68 6.75
N VAL A 173 -9.53 -9.77 6.57
CA VAL A 173 -8.67 -8.67 6.12
C VAL A 173 -8.09 -8.99 4.75
N VAL A 174 -8.34 -8.13 3.76
CA VAL A 174 -7.79 -8.30 2.41
C VAL A 174 -6.35 -7.82 2.36
N LEU A 175 -5.46 -8.62 1.77
CA LEU A 175 -4.08 -8.23 1.47
C LEU A 175 -4.07 -7.46 0.15
N GLY A 176 -3.76 -6.18 0.18
CA GLY A 176 -3.59 -5.34 -1.01
C GLY A 176 -2.12 -5.31 -1.43
N LEU A 177 -1.73 -6.08 -2.45
CA LEU A 177 -0.38 -6.03 -2.99
C LEU A 177 -0.18 -4.74 -3.78
N GLU A 178 0.72 -3.89 -3.33
CA GLU A 178 0.99 -2.61 -3.96
C GLU A 178 1.91 -2.76 -5.17
N ASN A 179 1.61 -2.04 -6.26
CA ASN A 179 2.57 -1.78 -7.31
C ASN A 179 3.67 -0.85 -6.78
N HIS A 180 4.73 -1.47 -6.32
CA HIS A 180 5.86 -0.82 -5.66
C HIS A 180 7.18 -1.43 -6.16
N TRP A 181 8.31 -0.93 -5.67
CA TRP A 181 9.64 -1.41 -6.05
C TRP A 181 9.81 -2.93 -5.88
N GLY A 182 10.89 -3.45 -6.44
CA GLY A 182 11.16 -4.87 -6.47
C GLY A 182 10.33 -5.59 -7.53
N LEU A 183 9.76 -6.74 -7.20
CA LEU A 183 8.98 -7.55 -8.14
C LEU A 183 7.59 -6.95 -8.45
N GLY A 184 7.13 -6.00 -7.63
CA GLY A 184 5.93 -5.21 -7.85
C GLY A 184 6.13 -3.94 -8.68
N LEU A 185 7.31 -3.71 -9.24
CA LEU A 185 7.63 -2.49 -10.02
C LEU A 185 6.77 -2.32 -11.27
N THR A 186 6.23 -3.41 -11.80
CA THR A 186 5.36 -3.43 -12.98
C THR A 186 4.03 -4.11 -12.69
N SER A 187 2.98 -3.74 -13.44
CA SER A 187 1.68 -4.42 -13.39
C SER A 187 1.79 -5.92 -13.68
N LYS A 188 2.64 -6.31 -14.63
CA LYS A 188 2.92 -7.72 -14.94
C LYS A 188 3.50 -8.48 -13.74
N GLY A 189 4.41 -7.85 -13.01
CA GLY A 189 4.99 -8.45 -11.79
C GLY A 189 3.94 -8.62 -10.70
N VAL A 190 3.11 -7.61 -10.45
CA VAL A 190 1.99 -7.68 -9.50
C VAL A 190 1.02 -8.79 -9.90
N MET A 191 0.57 -8.80 -11.17
CA MET A 191 -0.41 -9.78 -11.65
C MET A 191 0.15 -11.20 -11.70
N LYS A 192 1.44 -11.38 -11.93
CA LYS A 192 2.08 -12.71 -11.82
C LYS A 192 1.89 -13.31 -10.42
N ILE A 193 2.05 -12.49 -9.38
CA ILE A 193 1.87 -12.93 -7.99
C ILE A 193 0.38 -13.16 -7.69
N VAL A 194 -0.48 -12.19 -8.01
CA VAL A 194 -1.92 -12.26 -7.74
C VAL A 194 -2.55 -13.48 -8.43
N ASN A 195 -2.22 -13.71 -9.70
CA ASN A 195 -2.75 -14.85 -10.47
C ASN A 195 -2.22 -16.20 -9.98
N ALA A 196 -0.97 -16.27 -9.53
CA ALA A 196 -0.42 -17.52 -9.01
C ALA A 196 -1.10 -17.95 -7.71
N ILE A 197 -1.37 -16.98 -6.81
CA ILE A 197 -2.02 -17.24 -5.51
C ILE A 197 -3.53 -17.45 -5.67
N ASN A 198 -4.16 -16.68 -6.56
CA ASN A 198 -5.59 -16.79 -6.91
C ASN A 198 -6.52 -16.93 -5.69
N SER A 199 -6.37 -16.05 -4.73
CA SER A 199 -7.16 -16.02 -3.49
C SER A 199 -8.07 -14.81 -3.43
N PRO A 200 -9.32 -14.91 -2.94
CA PRO A 200 -10.18 -13.76 -2.70
C PRO A 200 -9.65 -12.83 -1.59
N TRP A 201 -8.66 -13.28 -0.82
CA TRP A 201 -8.02 -12.51 0.24
C TRP A 201 -6.73 -11.81 -0.22
N LEU A 202 -6.38 -11.91 -1.52
CA LEU A 202 -5.32 -11.14 -2.14
C LEU A 202 -5.88 -10.30 -3.29
N SER A 203 -5.64 -9.02 -3.24
CA SER A 203 -6.07 -8.04 -4.21
C SER A 203 -4.92 -7.04 -4.47
N VAL A 204 -5.20 -5.94 -5.13
CA VAL A 204 -4.21 -4.92 -5.47
C VAL A 204 -4.46 -3.63 -4.68
N THR A 205 -3.44 -3.08 -4.04
CA THR A 205 -3.39 -1.67 -3.70
C THR A 205 -2.79 -0.92 -4.88
N LEU A 206 -3.62 -0.15 -5.58
CA LEU A 206 -3.21 0.58 -6.77
C LEU A 206 -2.62 1.93 -6.37
N ASP A 207 -1.30 2.04 -6.39
CA ASP A 207 -0.62 3.33 -6.24
C ASP A 207 -0.52 4.02 -7.61
N THR A 208 -1.12 5.20 -7.72
CA THR A 208 -1.22 5.94 -8.98
C THR A 208 0.09 6.58 -9.42
N GLY A 209 1.09 6.68 -8.54
CA GLY A 209 2.34 7.39 -8.78
C GLY A 209 3.60 6.51 -8.89
N ASN A 210 3.49 5.19 -8.65
CA ASN A 210 4.69 4.34 -8.57
C ASN A 210 5.18 3.80 -9.92
N PHE A 211 4.42 3.92 -11.00
CA PHE A 211 4.89 3.53 -12.32
C PHE A 211 5.77 4.60 -12.96
N PHE A 212 6.94 4.23 -13.43
CA PHE A 212 7.88 5.11 -14.10
C PHE A 212 7.60 5.22 -15.61
N GLU A 213 7.07 4.17 -16.22
CA GLU A 213 6.84 4.07 -17.68
C GLU A 213 5.48 3.42 -17.97
N ASN A 214 4.89 3.68 -19.14
CA ASN A 214 3.63 3.07 -19.63
C ASN A 214 2.52 3.08 -18.57
N ARG A 215 2.38 4.21 -17.87
CA ARG A 215 1.57 4.36 -16.65
C ARG A 215 0.11 4.04 -16.86
N GLU A 216 -0.49 4.59 -17.92
CA GLU A 216 -1.91 4.42 -18.22
C GLU A 216 -2.25 2.95 -18.51
N GLU A 217 -1.41 2.27 -19.29
CA GLU A 217 -1.59 0.84 -19.59
C GLU A 217 -1.46 -0.01 -18.32
N GLN A 218 -0.47 0.27 -17.50
CA GLN A 218 -0.23 -0.47 -16.26
C GLN A 218 -1.34 -0.22 -15.21
N LEU A 219 -1.82 1.02 -15.09
CA LEU A 219 -2.98 1.32 -14.24
C LEU A 219 -4.24 0.59 -14.74
N ALA A 220 -4.45 0.56 -16.07
CA ALA A 220 -5.59 -0.13 -16.66
C ALA A 220 -5.55 -1.66 -16.42
N GLU A 221 -4.35 -2.27 -16.43
CA GLU A 221 -4.17 -3.70 -16.16
C GLU A 221 -4.51 -4.05 -14.70
N LEU A 222 -4.17 -3.18 -13.74
CA LEU A 222 -4.40 -3.43 -12.31
C LEU A 222 -5.81 -3.02 -11.84
N ALA A 223 -6.47 -2.10 -12.52
CA ALA A 223 -7.76 -1.54 -12.10
C ALA A 223 -8.84 -2.60 -11.78
N PRO A 224 -9.03 -3.69 -12.58
CA PRO A 224 -10.02 -4.73 -12.28
C PRO A 224 -9.77 -5.50 -10.97
N HIS A 225 -8.55 -5.45 -10.45
CA HIS A 225 -8.08 -6.23 -9.31
C HIS A 225 -7.87 -5.36 -8.05
N THR A 226 -8.27 -4.09 -8.10
CA THR A 226 -7.97 -3.09 -7.07
C THR A 226 -8.98 -3.11 -5.94
N CYS A 227 -8.50 -3.22 -4.70
CA CYS A 227 -9.30 -3.07 -3.48
C CYS A 227 -9.10 -1.71 -2.79
N LEU A 228 -7.94 -1.07 -2.98
CA LEU A 228 -7.60 0.22 -2.42
C LEU A 228 -6.78 1.03 -3.42
N ILE A 229 -7.02 2.34 -3.49
CA ILE A 229 -6.22 3.27 -4.30
C ILE A 229 -5.39 4.15 -3.38
N GLN A 230 -4.09 4.21 -3.62
CA GLN A 230 -3.23 5.23 -3.05
C GLN A 230 -2.99 6.34 -4.08
N ALA A 231 -3.65 7.47 -3.86
CA ALA A 231 -3.63 8.60 -4.76
C ALA A 231 -2.42 9.49 -4.47
N LYS A 232 -1.44 9.51 -5.36
CA LYS A 232 -0.29 10.40 -5.30
C LYS A 232 -0.48 11.65 -6.16
N THR A 233 0.26 12.70 -5.85
CA THR A 233 0.24 13.94 -6.65
C THR A 233 1.24 13.94 -7.79
N TYR A 234 2.13 12.95 -7.87
CA TYR A 234 3.22 12.87 -8.84
C TYR A 234 3.56 11.43 -9.21
N PHE A 235 4.17 11.26 -10.36
CA PHE A 235 4.75 10.00 -10.80
C PHE A 235 6.24 9.89 -10.45
N GLY A 236 6.72 8.64 -10.29
CA GLY A 236 8.13 8.38 -10.09
C GLY A 236 8.68 8.69 -8.71
N GLY A 237 7.83 8.87 -7.76
CA GLY A 237 8.07 8.73 -6.32
C GLY A 237 9.08 9.61 -5.62
N ALA A 238 9.68 10.63 -6.24
CA ALA A 238 10.95 11.03 -5.70
C ALA A 238 11.10 12.44 -5.12
N LYS A 239 10.34 13.39 -5.49
CA LYS A 239 10.47 14.74 -4.92
C LYS A 239 9.10 15.37 -4.83
N TRP A 240 8.81 15.97 -3.69
CA TRP A 240 7.59 16.74 -3.47
C TRP A 240 7.46 17.83 -4.55
N PRO A 241 6.60 17.65 -5.57
CA PRO A 241 6.36 18.72 -6.51
C PRO A 241 5.67 19.87 -5.78
N ALA A 242 5.86 21.08 -6.25
CA ALA A 242 5.02 22.16 -5.81
C ALA A 242 3.54 21.80 -6.04
N PHE A 243 2.65 22.24 -5.17
CA PHE A 243 1.22 21.90 -5.18
C PHE A 243 0.54 22.06 -6.56
N ASN A 244 1.05 22.96 -7.39
CA ASN A 244 0.57 23.22 -8.75
C ASN A 244 1.20 22.33 -9.83
N GLN A 245 2.00 21.32 -9.45
CA GLN A 245 2.71 20.43 -10.38
C GLN A 245 2.14 19.00 -10.36
N ILE A 246 0.86 18.85 -10.00
CA ILE A 246 0.16 17.56 -10.09
C ILE A 246 0.12 17.15 -11.56
N ASN A 247 0.72 16.00 -11.87
CA ASN A 247 0.85 15.48 -13.22
C ASN A 247 0.07 14.16 -13.44
N ILE A 248 -0.86 13.85 -12.55
CA ILE A 248 -1.73 12.68 -12.62
C ILE A 248 -3.14 13.15 -12.99
N ASP A 249 -3.70 12.59 -14.08
CA ASP A 249 -5.07 12.85 -14.48
C ASP A 249 -6.06 11.99 -13.70
N TYR A 250 -6.55 12.55 -12.59
CA TYR A 250 -7.55 11.88 -11.74
C TYR A 250 -8.94 11.77 -12.37
N ASN A 251 -9.27 12.54 -13.40
CA ASN A 251 -10.51 12.33 -14.15
C ASN A 251 -10.43 11.03 -14.96
N ALA A 252 -9.32 10.81 -15.67
CA ALA A 252 -9.08 9.57 -16.40
C ALA A 252 -9.03 8.34 -15.46
N ILE A 253 -8.35 8.46 -14.31
CA ILE A 253 -8.33 7.38 -13.29
C ILE A 253 -9.74 7.11 -12.76
N GLY A 254 -10.51 8.13 -12.43
CA GLY A 254 -11.89 7.97 -11.95
C GLY A 254 -12.80 7.30 -12.98
N GLU A 255 -12.63 7.59 -14.27
CA GLU A 255 -13.34 6.90 -15.35
C GLU A 255 -12.91 5.44 -15.48
N LEU A 256 -11.61 5.17 -15.41
CA LEU A 256 -11.05 3.82 -15.43
C LEU A 256 -11.63 2.98 -14.28
N MET A 257 -11.63 3.51 -13.07
CA MET A 257 -12.13 2.80 -11.89
C MET A 257 -13.64 2.55 -11.95
N ARG A 258 -14.42 3.53 -12.43
CA ARG A 258 -15.87 3.34 -12.66
C ARG A 258 -16.17 2.24 -13.68
N LYS A 259 -15.41 2.17 -14.78
CA LYS A 259 -15.52 1.09 -15.78
C LYS A 259 -15.26 -0.29 -15.19
N ASN A 260 -14.41 -0.37 -14.17
CA ASN A 260 -14.04 -1.60 -13.47
C ASN A 260 -14.86 -1.86 -12.19
N ASN A 261 -15.97 -1.12 -11.99
CA ASN A 261 -16.86 -1.27 -10.84
C ASN A 261 -16.17 -1.14 -9.48
N TYR A 262 -15.11 -0.36 -9.41
CA TYR A 262 -14.47 -0.03 -8.13
C TYR A 262 -15.48 0.71 -7.22
N LYS A 263 -15.53 0.29 -5.95
CA LYS A 263 -16.52 0.78 -4.98
C LYS A 263 -15.82 1.26 -3.71
#